data_32e6a1269aca7d3b95b0acee76ce6840
#
_entry.id   32e6a1269aca7d3b95b0acee76ce6840
#
_cell.length_a   1.000
_cell.length_b   1.000
_cell.length_c   1.000
_cell.angle_alpha   90.00
_cell.angle_beta   90.00
_cell.angle_gamma   90.00
#
_symmetry.space_group_name_H-M   'P 1'
#
loop_
_entity.id
_entity.type
_entity.pdbx_description
1 polymer ?
#
loop_
_entity_poly.entity_id
_entity_poly.type
_entity_poly.pdbx_seq_one_letter_code
_entity_poly.pdbx_strand_id
1 'polypeptide(L)'
;MLGAVSGWRGLRLLSRMCFAVCRRPASCSAGIAAGRCSRLAQLRRARRGMVTAEPPGRGREDGLVDPAELLPALPGPRGRTVTSGSRDESSGPRLMPLLLIKMINKSRGKILGVLALFLVMVWYSIYREDRYIQLFYFPVQENKTTCPLGEVEKKAAQLIGNYTRDHPLFLQLKDYFWVKTPSLYELPYGTKGSEDVLLRLLSITHYSLPESIQSLKCRRCVVVGNGHRLRNSSMGETIDTYDVVIRLNNAPVHGYEQDVGSKTTMRLFYPESAHFNPRTENNADTLLVLVPFKPMDFQWMEAILNDKKRVRKGFWKQPPLIWDANPERVRILNPYYMEVTAAKLLNLPMKQPRKVKQKPTTGLLAITLALHFCDLVHIAGFGYPDSANKKQTIHYYEQITLKSMAASEHNVSHEAVAIKRMLELGLVRNLTYF
;
A
#
# COMPACT_ATOMS: atom_id res chain seq x y z
N MET A 1 70.86 0.64 12.67
CA MET A 1 71.41 -0.69 12.54
C MET A 1 70.31 -1.54 11.90
N LEU A 2 70.38 -1.75 10.59
CA LEU A 2 70.74 -2.96 9.87
C LEU A 2 69.63 -4.03 10.06
N GLY A 3 68.93 -4.59 9.06
CA GLY A 3 69.08 -4.71 7.61
C GLY A 3 67.81 -5.34 7.07
N ALA A 4 67.28 -4.99 6.01
CA ALA A 4 67.58 -5.29 4.63
C ALA A 4 67.42 -6.79 4.25
N VAL A 5 66.58 -6.97 3.27
CA VAL A 5 66.77 -7.72 2.01
C VAL A 5 65.92 -8.99 1.80
N SER A 6 65.11 -8.87 0.76
CA SER A 6 64.87 -9.79 -0.37
C SER A 6 63.80 -10.87 -0.28
N GLY A 7 62.99 -10.87 -1.36
CA GLY A 7 62.16 -12.04 -1.72
C GLY A 7 61.11 -11.78 -2.81
N TRP A 8 61.43 -11.02 -3.84
CA TRP A 8 60.65 -11.01 -5.07
C TRP A 8 61.23 -12.05 -6.03
N ARG A 9 60.54 -13.17 -6.25
CA ARG A 9 60.48 -13.93 -7.54
C ARG A 9 59.57 -15.15 -7.40
N GLY A 10 58.59 -15.20 -8.27
CA GLY A 10 57.89 -16.46 -8.54
C GLY A 10 56.39 -16.38 -8.58
N LEU A 11 55.80 -15.78 -9.61
CA LEU A 11 54.47 -16.13 -10.13
C LEU A 11 54.21 -15.44 -11.48
N ARG A 12 55.06 -15.82 -12.46
CA ARG A 12 54.72 -15.76 -13.89
C ARG A 12 54.95 -17.15 -14.43
N LEU A 13 53.89 -17.95 -14.52
CA LEU A 13 53.78 -19.15 -15.37
C LEU A 13 52.50 -19.89 -14.99
N LEU A 14 51.41 -19.51 -15.67
CA LEU A 14 50.22 -20.34 -15.90
C LEU A 14 49.17 -19.50 -16.67
N SER A 15 49.64 -19.07 -17.84
CA SER A 15 48.76 -18.46 -18.86
C SER A 15 49.25 -18.90 -20.23
N ARG A 16 49.04 -20.14 -20.56
CA ARG A 16 49.11 -20.70 -21.94
C ARG A 16 48.94 -22.21 -21.80
N MET A 17 47.74 -22.69 -21.99
CA MET A 17 47.40 -24.04 -22.50
C MET A 17 45.89 -24.22 -22.34
N CYS A 18 45.19 -23.99 -23.42
CA CYS A 18 43.93 -24.62 -23.84
C CYS A 18 43.37 -23.89 -25.06
N PHE A 19 44.16 -23.87 -26.13
CA PHE A 19 43.65 -23.72 -27.48
C PHE A 19 44.34 -24.78 -28.30
N ALA A 20 43.64 -25.82 -28.61
CA ALA A 20 43.75 -26.63 -29.84
C ALA A 20 43.03 -27.96 -29.63
N VAL A 21 42.39 -28.35 -30.71
CA VAL A 21 41.88 -29.70 -31.03
C VAL A 21 40.37 -29.87 -30.76
N CYS A 22 39.62 -29.57 -31.82
CA CYS A 22 38.75 -30.53 -32.49
C CYS A 22 38.28 -29.98 -33.83
N ARG A 23 39.00 -30.36 -34.89
CA ARG A 23 38.50 -30.33 -36.28
C ARG A 23 38.25 -31.76 -36.74
N ARG A 24 37.03 -31.95 -37.29
CA ARG A 24 36.58 -32.91 -38.33
C ARG A 24 35.84 -34.17 -37.87
N PRO A 25 34.96 -34.63 -38.79
CA PRO A 25 33.79 -35.44 -38.43
C PRO A 25 33.93 -36.86 -38.97
N ALA A 26 33.18 -37.77 -38.39
CA ALA A 26 32.63 -38.92 -39.12
C ALA A 26 31.83 -39.85 -38.20
N SER A 27 30.69 -40.25 -38.75
CA SER A 27 29.95 -41.48 -38.48
C SER A 27 29.33 -41.70 -37.09
N CYS A 28 28.01 -41.70 -37.03
CA CYS A 28 27.24 -42.88 -36.69
C CYS A 28 25.73 -42.62 -36.67
N SER A 29 25.10 -43.35 -37.51
CA SER A 29 23.85 -44.13 -37.40
C SER A 29 22.62 -43.52 -36.72
N ALA A 30 21.61 -43.41 -37.54
CA ALA A 30 20.18 -43.56 -37.43
C ALA A 30 19.60 -44.11 -36.12
N GLY A 31 18.58 -43.45 -35.66
CA GLY A 31 17.61 -44.06 -34.78
C GLY A 31 16.85 -43.02 -33.91
N ILE A 32 15.57 -42.81 -34.21
CA ILE A 32 14.58 -42.27 -33.31
C ILE A 32 14.66 -40.74 -33.03
N ALA A 33 14.11 -39.94 -33.94
CA ALA A 33 13.47 -38.62 -33.62
C ALA A 33 12.73 -38.05 -34.84
N ALA A 34 11.79 -38.80 -35.41
CA ALA A 34 10.81 -38.29 -36.39
C ALA A 34 9.47 -38.11 -35.71
N GLY A 35 9.32 -37.11 -34.86
CA GLY A 35 8.05 -36.93 -34.15
C GLY A 35 7.75 -35.52 -33.59
N ARG A 36 8.63 -34.54 -33.82
CA ARG A 36 8.41 -33.19 -33.23
C ARG A 36 8.60 -31.99 -34.19
N CYS A 37 8.57 -32.21 -35.47
CA CYS A 37 8.75 -31.12 -36.46
C CYS A 37 7.46 -30.73 -37.23
N SER A 38 6.31 -31.39 -37.02
CA SER A 38 5.08 -31.10 -37.77
C SER A 38 4.09 -30.14 -37.10
N ARG A 39 4.36 -29.64 -35.89
CA ARG A 39 3.43 -28.67 -35.21
C ARG A 39 3.85 -27.20 -35.27
N LEU A 40 5.00 -26.88 -35.80
CA LEU A 40 5.46 -25.47 -35.92
C LEU A 40 5.25 -24.84 -37.29
N ALA A 41 4.83 -25.62 -38.29
CA ALA A 41 4.56 -25.13 -39.65
C ALA A 41 3.09 -24.68 -39.88
N GLN A 42 2.15 -25.06 -39.01
CA GLN A 42 0.74 -24.70 -39.18
C GLN A 42 0.33 -23.37 -38.50
N LEU A 43 1.17 -22.78 -37.65
CA LEU A 43 0.88 -21.48 -36.99
C LEU A 43 1.44 -20.25 -37.73
N ARG A 44 2.08 -20.43 -38.86
CA ARG A 44 2.58 -19.31 -39.71
C ARG A 44 1.73 -18.94 -40.91
N ARG A 45 0.61 -19.64 -41.18
CA ARG A 45 -0.27 -19.35 -42.34
C ARG A 45 -1.56 -18.60 -42.03
N ALA A 46 -1.81 -18.25 -40.75
CA ALA A 46 -3.03 -17.53 -40.34
C ALA A 46 -2.82 -16.04 -40.04
N ARG A 47 -1.72 -15.45 -40.49
CA ARG A 47 -1.44 -14.00 -40.31
C ARG A 47 -1.02 -13.30 -41.61
N ARG A 48 -1.67 -13.60 -42.71
CA ARG A 48 -1.63 -12.76 -43.92
C ARG A 48 -3.01 -12.69 -44.50
N GLY A 49 -3.71 -11.63 -44.18
CA GLY A 49 -4.98 -11.29 -44.77
C GLY A 49 -5.84 -10.44 -43.84
N MET A 50 -5.49 -9.17 -43.69
CA MET A 50 -6.45 -8.12 -43.51
C MET A 50 -5.77 -6.78 -43.87
N VAL A 51 -6.24 -6.29 -44.98
CA VAL A 51 -5.82 -5.09 -45.67
C VAL A 51 -6.49 -3.88 -45.02
N THR A 52 -5.74 -2.84 -44.90
CA THR A 52 -6.02 -1.39 -44.84
C THR A 52 -7.43 -0.93 -45.11
N ALA A 53 -7.98 -0.09 -44.22
CA ALA A 53 -8.95 0.93 -44.51
C ALA A 53 -8.59 2.21 -43.75
N GLU A 54 -8.36 3.27 -44.49
CA GLU A 54 -8.16 4.65 -44.06
C GLU A 54 -9.48 5.29 -43.58
N PRO A 55 -9.42 6.34 -42.73
CA PRO A 55 -10.59 7.07 -42.29
C PRO A 55 -10.89 8.28 -43.20
N PRO A 56 -12.14 8.65 -43.40
CA PRO A 56 -12.48 9.91 -44.06
C PRO A 56 -12.65 11.08 -43.10
N GLY A 57 -12.20 12.15 -43.56
CA GLY A 57 -12.25 13.56 -43.47
C GLY A 57 -13.13 14.31 -42.46
N ARG A 58 -12.51 15.41 -42.07
CA ARG A 58 -13.04 16.58 -41.37
C ARG A 58 -14.28 17.18 -42.07
N GLY A 59 -15.27 17.51 -41.23
CA GLY A 59 -16.31 18.49 -41.54
C GLY A 59 -16.49 19.44 -40.37
N ARG A 60 -16.26 20.71 -40.65
CA ARG A 60 -16.51 21.90 -39.82
C ARG A 60 -18.01 22.24 -39.88
N GLU A 61 -18.56 22.77 -38.78
CA GLU A 61 -19.28 24.05 -38.71
C GLU A 61 -20.27 24.10 -37.55
N ASP A 62 -20.07 25.08 -36.71
CA ASP A 62 -20.95 26.15 -36.21
C ASP A 62 -22.38 25.81 -35.75
N GLY A 63 -22.70 26.23 -34.55
CA GLY A 63 -24.08 26.41 -34.12
C GLY A 63 -24.23 26.57 -32.59
N LEU A 64 -24.02 27.80 -32.11
CA LEU A 64 -24.59 28.29 -30.86
C LEU A 64 -26.11 28.20 -30.92
N VAL A 65 -26.78 27.58 -29.94
CA VAL A 65 -28.10 27.96 -29.46
C VAL A 65 -28.29 27.47 -28.03
N ASP A 66 -28.43 28.42 -27.10
CA ASP A 66 -29.11 28.26 -25.84
C ASP A 66 -30.61 28.23 -26.08
N PRO A 67 -31.40 27.44 -25.38
CA PRO A 67 -32.56 28.00 -24.72
C PRO A 67 -32.85 27.45 -23.29
N ALA A 68 -33.06 28.40 -22.44
CA ALA A 68 -33.89 28.25 -21.27
C ALA A 68 -35.35 27.91 -21.63
N GLU A 69 -36.07 27.43 -20.59
CA GLU A 69 -37.52 27.21 -20.48
C GLU A 69 -38.04 25.80 -20.78
N LEU A 70 -38.50 25.15 -19.71
CA LEU A 70 -39.89 24.84 -19.42
C LEU A 70 -40.05 23.80 -18.34
N LEU A 71 -40.39 24.25 -17.14
CA LEU A 71 -40.99 23.45 -16.08
C LEU A 71 -42.54 23.42 -16.30
N PRO A 72 -43.20 22.29 -16.14
CA PRO A 72 -44.66 22.29 -15.92
C PRO A 72 -44.98 22.16 -14.42
N ALA A 73 -45.93 23.02 -14.04
CA ALA A 73 -46.47 23.19 -12.70
C ALA A 73 -47.31 21.97 -12.25
N LEU A 74 -47.24 21.70 -10.95
CA LEU A 74 -48.16 20.82 -10.20
C LEU A 74 -49.43 21.54 -9.80
N PRO A 75 -50.62 20.91 -9.84
CA PRO A 75 -51.86 21.50 -9.40
C PRO A 75 -52.08 21.40 -7.88
N GLY A 76 -52.49 22.52 -7.28
CA GLY A 76 -52.85 22.63 -5.85
C GLY A 76 -54.23 22.06 -5.53
N PRO A 77 -54.49 21.84 -4.21
CA PRO A 77 -55.74 21.22 -3.77
C PRO A 77 -56.87 22.19 -3.68
N ARG A 78 -58.04 21.78 -4.20
CA ARG A 78 -59.33 22.49 -4.05
C ARG A 78 -59.90 22.30 -2.68
N GLY A 79 -60.21 23.42 -2.04
CA GLY A 79 -61.00 23.49 -0.84
C GLY A 79 -62.48 23.10 -1.11
N ARG A 80 -63.12 22.55 -0.11
CA ARG A 80 -64.56 22.44 -0.03
C ARG A 80 -65.06 22.98 1.31
N THR A 81 -65.97 23.82 1.18
CA THR A 81 -66.71 24.65 2.08
C THR A 81 -67.56 23.86 3.08
N VAL A 82 -67.70 24.48 4.25
CA VAL A 82 -68.56 24.22 5.39
C VAL A 82 -70.06 24.36 5.01
N THR A 83 -70.87 23.46 5.49
CA THR A 83 -72.27 23.77 5.82
C THR A 83 -72.64 23.15 7.17
N SER A 84 -73.15 24.04 8.02
CA SER A 84 -73.72 23.83 9.34
C SER A 84 -75.04 23.09 9.27
N GLY A 85 -75.28 22.24 10.23
CA GLY A 85 -76.61 21.66 10.51
C GLY A 85 -76.67 21.10 11.90
N SER A 86 -77.29 21.86 12.78
CA SER A 86 -77.69 21.50 14.11
C SER A 86 -78.79 20.45 14.13
N ARG A 87 -78.76 19.56 15.10
CA ARG A 87 -79.91 19.14 15.95
C ARG A 87 -79.54 18.12 17.04
N ASP A 88 -80.09 18.43 18.15
CA ASP A 88 -80.11 17.72 19.41
C ASP A 88 -80.64 16.26 19.31
N GLU A 89 -80.19 15.38 20.14
CA GLU A 89 -81.00 14.74 21.20
C GLU A 89 -80.21 13.64 21.94
N SER A 90 -80.45 13.69 23.18
CA SER A 90 -80.16 12.86 24.33
C SER A 90 -80.14 11.32 24.11
N SER A 91 -79.20 10.65 24.75
CA SER A 91 -79.51 9.48 25.60
C SER A 91 -78.23 8.87 26.20
N GLY A 92 -78.22 8.73 27.53
CA GLY A 92 -77.67 7.76 28.43
C GLY A 92 -76.27 7.19 28.32
N PRO A 93 -75.58 7.08 29.45
CA PRO A 93 -74.23 6.51 29.48
C PRO A 93 -74.29 5.01 29.36
N ARG A 94 -73.80 4.48 28.25
CA ARG A 94 -73.52 3.04 28.14
C ARG A 94 -72.28 2.73 28.93
N LEU A 95 -72.41 1.97 30.01
CA LEU A 95 -71.30 1.35 30.71
C LEU A 95 -70.51 0.48 29.73
N MET A 96 -69.30 0.91 29.40
CA MET A 96 -68.32 0.07 28.73
C MET A 96 -67.90 -1.10 29.66
N PRO A 97 -67.90 -2.36 29.20
CA PRO A 97 -67.62 -3.50 30.10
C PRO A 97 -66.16 -3.40 30.58
N LEU A 98 -65.99 -3.58 31.88
CA LEU A 98 -64.67 -3.59 32.58
C LEU A 98 -63.63 -4.48 31.94
N LEU A 99 -64.01 -5.46 31.14
CA LEU A 99 -63.12 -6.33 30.39
C LEU A 99 -62.36 -5.66 29.25
N LEU A 100 -62.95 -4.66 28.60
CA LEU A 100 -62.30 -3.93 27.51
C LEU A 100 -61.18 -2.99 28.05
N ILE A 101 -61.38 -2.39 29.20
CA ILE A 101 -60.39 -1.53 29.88
C ILE A 101 -59.19 -2.38 30.35
N LYS A 102 -59.42 -3.61 30.83
CA LYS A 102 -58.35 -4.52 31.24
C LYS A 102 -57.51 -5.01 30.04
N MET A 103 -58.13 -5.22 28.87
CA MET A 103 -57.40 -5.60 27.64
C MET A 103 -56.57 -4.44 27.05
N ILE A 104 -57.10 -3.22 27.11
CA ILE A 104 -56.38 -2.01 26.65
C ILE A 104 -55.16 -1.72 27.56
N ASN A 105 -55.28 -1.88 28.87
CA ASN A 105 -54.15 -1.76 29.78
C ASN A 105 -53.10 -2.85 29.61
N LYS A 106 -53.48 -4.07 29.31
CA LYS A 106 -52.54 -5.17 29.04
C LYS A 106 -51.79 -4.99 27.71
N SER A 107 -52.45 -4.40 26.70
CA SER A 107 -51.83 -4.03 25.43
C SER A 107 -50.87 -2.85 25.58
N ARG A 108 -51.26 -1.80 26.35
CA ARG A 108 -50.36 -0.64 26.64
C ARG A 108 -49.12 -1.06 27.40
N GLY A 109 -49.21 -1.97 28.36
CA GLY A 109 -48.05 -2.53 29.05
C GLY A 109 -47.07 -3.26 28.12
N LYS A 110 -47.59 -4.03 27.16
CA LYS A 110 -46.76 -4.69 26.15
C LYS A 110 -46.09 -3.69 25.21
N ILE A 111 -46.78 -2.67 24.76
CA ILE A 111 -46.25 -1.62 23.91
C ILE A 111 -45.19 -0.82 24.65
N LEU A 112 -45.41 -0.46 25.91
CA LEU A 112 -44.41 0.20 26.75
C LEU A 112 -43.17 -0.69 26.98
N GLY A 113 -43.34 -1.98 27.19
CA GLY A 113 -42.22 -2.93 27.31
C GLY A 113 -41.37 -3.04 26.05
N VAL A 114 -42.04 -3.10 24.89
CA VAL A 114 -41.32 -3.12 23.58
C VAL A 114 -40.59 -1.80 23.33
N LEU A 115 -41.23 -0.68 23.67
CA LEU A 115 -40.62 0.66 23.55
C LEU A 115 -39.39 0.81 24.47
N ALA A 116 -39.49 0.34 25.71
CA ALA A 116 -38.37 0.33 26.65
C ALA A 116 -37.20 -0.53 26.17
N LEU A 117 -37.50 -1.73 25.67
CA LEU A 117 -36.44 -2.60 25.03
C LEU A 117 -35.82 -1.93 23.83
N PHE A 118 -36.59 -1.29 22.98
CA PHE A 118 -36.08 -0.54 21.84
C PHE A 118 -35.16 0.60 22.27
N LEU A 119 -35.58 1.40 23.27
CA LEU A 119 -34.77 2.48 23.84
C LEU A 119 -33.48 1.97 24.47
N VAL A 120 -33.51 0.81 25.14
CA VAL A 120 -32.32 0.19 25.73
C VAL A 120 -31.39 -0.30 24.60
N MET A 121 -31.92 -0.86 23.51
CA MET A 121 -31.13 -1.29 22.36
C MET A 121 -30.49 -0.09 21.62
N VAL A 122 -31.25 0.99 21.43
CA VAL A 122 -30.74 2.24 20.85
C VAL A 122 -29.67 2.85 21.75
N TRP A 123 -29.94 2.92 23.08
CA TRP A 123 -28.95 3.42 24.05
C TRP A 123 -27.69 2.52 24.06
N TYR A 124 -27.84 1.20 24.01
CA TYR A 124 -26.71 0.27 23.93
C TYR A 124 -25.95 0.39 22.63
N SER A 125 -26.63 0.62 21.50
CA SER A 125 -26.00 0.86 20.20
C SER A 125 -25.20 2.17 20.21
N ILE A 126 -25.78 3.26 20.71
CA ILE A 126 -25.11 4.57 20.86
C ILE A 126 -23.91 4.44 21.81
N TYR A 127 -24.08 3.77 22.96
CA TYR A 127 -23.01 3.57 23.94
C TYR A 127 -21.89 2.68 23.39
N ARG A 128 -22.22 1.75 22.53
CA ARG A 128 -21.25 0.89 21.84
C ARG A 128 -20.53 1.64 20.72
N GLU A 129 -21.23 2.50 19.98
CA GLU A 129 -20.62 3.39 18.99
C GLU A 129 -19.75 4.44 19.68
N ASP A 130 -20.16 5.04 20.77
CA ASP A 130 -19.34 5.98 21.54
C ASP A 130 -18.07 5.35 22.08
N ARG A 131 -18.10 4.12 22.56
CA ARG A 131 -16.87 3.37 22.92
C ARG A 131 -16.00 3.05 21.73
N TYR A 132 -16.60 2.74 20.58
CA TYR A 132 -15.86 2.51 19.33
C TYR A 132 -15.30 3.82 18.79
N ILE A 133 -16.06 4.89 18.84
CA ILE A 133 -15.66 6.24 18.45
C ILE A 133 -14.57 6.76 19.40
N GLN A 134 -14.66 6.59 20.70
CA GLN A 134 -13.60 6.98 21.66
C GLN A 134 -12.29 6.20 21.48
N LEU A 135 -12.33 4.96 21.02
CA LEU A 135 -11.12 4.21 20.67
C LEU A 135 -10.42 4.75 19.41
N PHE A 136 -11.15 5.48 18.57
CA PHE A 136 -10.68 5.98 17.27
C PHE A 136 -10.68 7.50 17.15
N TYR A 137 -11.31 8.22 18.08
CA TYR A 137 -11.40 9.68 18.09
C TYR A 137 -10.55 10.26 19.21
N PHE A 138 -9.30 10.55 18.90
CA PHE A 138 -8.55 11.52 19.68
C PHE A 138 -7.86 12.51 18.75
N PRO A 139 -8.38 13.73 18.61
CA PRO A 139 -7.52 14.86 18.44
C PRO A 139 -6.87 15.10 19.81
N VAL A 140 -5.90 14.26 20.15
CA VAL A 140 -5.00 14.63 21.24
C VAL A 140 -4.20 15.79 20.70
N GLN A 141 -4.46 17.00 21.20
CA GLN A 141 -3.43 18.02 21.20
C GLN A 141 -2.25 17.42 21.94
N GLU A 142 -1.34 16.83 21.19
CA GLU A 142 -0.06 16.42 21.72
C GLU A 142 0.62 17.68 22.20
N ASN A 143 0.70 17.82 23.53
CA ASN A 143 1.62 18.77 24.12
C ASN A 143 2.98 18.47 23.47
N LYS A 144 3.49 19.39 22.65
CA LYS A 144 4.76 19.30 21.92
C LYS A 144 5.99 19.03 22.82
N THR A 145 5.80 18.84 24.12
CA THR A 145 6.84 18.94 25.13
C THR A 145 7.44 17.58 25.58
N THR A 146 6.80 16.44 25.31
CA THR A 146 7.35 15.14 25.75
C THR A 146 7.45 14.15 24.59
N CYS A 147 8.67 13.88 24.17
CA CYS A 147 8.95 12.79 23.25
C CYS A 147 8.92 11.43 23.98
N PRO A 148 8.11 10.46 23.56
CA PRO A 148 8.04 9.14 24.20
C PRO A 148 9.23 8.25 23.79
N LEU A 149 10.46 8.70 24.11
CA LEU A 149 11.68 7.98 23.74
C LEU A 149 11.65 6.54 24.29
N GLY A 150 11.95 5.56 23.41
CA GLY A 150 11.99 4.14 23.76
C GLY A 150 10.63 3.46 23.93
N GLU A 151 9.53 4.19 23.97
CA GLU A 151 8.19 3.61 24.17
C GLU A 151 7.76 2.76 22.97
N VAL A 152 7.99 3.26 21.75
CA VAL A 152 7.68 2.55 20.50
C VAL A 152 8.47 1.26 20.41
N GLU A 153 9.76 1.28 20.74
CA GLU A 153 10.61 0.08 20.76
C GLU A 153 10.13 -0.95 21.77
N LYS A 154 9.82 -0.52 23.00
CA LYS A 154 9.30 -1.40 24.06
C LYS A 154 7.97 -2.05 23.65
N LYS A 155 7.04 -1.28 23.09
CA LYS A 155 5.74 -1.80 22.60
C LYS A 155 5.92 -2.68 21.35
N ALA A 156 6.83 -2.33 20.43
CA ALA A 156 7.15 -3.15 19.28
C ALA A 156 7.74 -4.50 19.71
N ALA A 157 8.61 -4.53 20.74
CA ALA A 157 9.14 -5.78 21.28
C ALA A 157 8.06 -6.69 21.87
N GLN A 158 7.00 -6.13 22.47
CA GLN A 158 5.85 -6.91 22.94
C GLN A 158 5.05 -7.56 21.79
N LEU A 159 4.96 -6.87 20.65
CA LEU A 159 4.22 -7.37 19.49
C LEU A 159 5.03 -8.36 18.65
N ILE A 160 6.29 -8.04 18.40
CA ILE A 160 7.17 -8.73 17.44
C ILE A 160 8.02 -9.82 18.12
N GLY A 161 8.28 -9.69 19.42
CA GLY A 161 9.22 -10.53 20.18
C GLY A 161 10.66 -10.30 19.73
N ASN A 162 11.62 -10.36 20.64
CA ASN A 162 13.07 -10.19 20.38
C ASN A 162 13.39 -9.08 19.35
N TYR A 163 12.65 -7.98 19.42
CA TYR A 163 12.78 -6.88 18.50
C TYR A 163 13.83 -5.90 19.01
N THR A 164 14.80 -5.57 18.16
CA THR A 164 15.81 -4.53 18.40
C THR A 164 15.84 -3.55 17.24
N ARG A 165 16.34 -2.34 17.47
CA ARG A 165 16.53 -1.32 16.46
C ARG A 165 17.94 -1.31 15.84
N ASP A 166 18.72 -2.37 16.05
CA ASP A 166 20.13 -2.43 15.64
C ASP A 166 20.33 -2.69 14.14
N HIS A 167 19.28 -3.17 13.46
CA HIS A 167 19.37 -3.46 12.03
C HIS A 167 19.38 -2.18 11.19
N PRO A 168 20.31 -2.06 10.22
CA PRO A 168 20.35 -0.91 9.34
C PRO A 168 19.07 -0.82 8.49
N LEU A 169 18.54 0.40 8.30
CA LEU A 169 17.32 0.63 7.50
C LEU A 169 17.54 0.24 6.03
N PHE A 170 18.69 0.61 5.51
CA PHE A 170 19.04 0.43 4.11
C PHE A 170 20.28 -0.43 3.97
N LEU A 171 20.37 -1.17 2.88
CA LEU A 171 21.54 -1.99 2.56
C LEU A 171 22.75 -1.09 2.30
N GLN A 172 23.90 -1.51 2.79
CA GLN A 172 25.14 -0.77 2.70
C GLN A 172 26.17 -1.61 1.95
N LEU A 173 26.97 -0.96 1.10
CA LEU A 173 28.01 -1.62 0.32
C LEU A 173 29.02 -2.38 1.22
N LYS A 174 29.42 -1.76 2.35
CA LYS A 174 30.36 -2.35 3.31
C LYS A 174 29.88 -3.69 3.88
N ASP A 175 28.57 -3.87 4.02
CA ASP A 175 28.01 -5.11 4.61
C ASP A 175 28.20 -6.32 3.68
N TYR A 176 28.41 -6.09 2.38
CA TYR A 176 28.58 -7.15 1.38
C TYR A 176 30.03 -7.46 1.02
N PHE A 177 30.98 -6.57 1.24
CA PHE A 177 32.40 -6.86 1.01
C PHE A 177 32.97 -7.89 1.98
N TRP A 178 32.41 -7.97 3.19
CA TRP A 178 32.95 -8.77 4.27
C TRP A 178 32.01 -9.88 4.73
N VAL A 179 30.87 -10.05 4.08
CA VAL A 179 29.89 -11.07 4.46
C VAL A 179 30.46 -12.47 4.16
N LYS A 180 30.86 -13.17 5.20
CA LYS A 180 31.30 -14.58 5.12
C LYS A 180 30.11 -15.54 4.96
N THR A 181 28.93 -15.14 5.34
CA THR A 181 27.70 -15.94 5.26
C THR A 181 26.70 -15.25 4.36
N PRO A 182 26.40 -15.81 3.18
CA PRO A 182 25.37 -15.25 2.31
C PRO A 182 24.02 -15.31 3.01
N SER A 183 23.09 -14.42 2.62
CA SER A 183 21.72 -14.46 3.09
C SER A 183 21.11 -15.86 2.91
N LEU A 184 20.37 -16.31 3.92
CA LEU A 184 19.71 -17.63 3.88
C LEU A 184 18.56 -17.67 2.87
N TYR A 185 17.94 -16.52 2.60
CA TYR A 185 16.75 -16.40 1.78
C TYR A 185 17.02 -15.60 0.51
N GLU A 186 16.28 -15.95 -0.53
CA GLU A 186 16.14 -15.13 -1.75
C GLU A 186 15.20 -13.95 -1.48
N LEU A 187 15.17 -12.96 -2.38
CA LEU A 187 14.18 -11.90 -2.35
C LEU A 187 12.75 -12.47 -2.31
N PRO A 188 11.86 -11.84 -1.56
CA PRO A 188 11.97 -10.57 -0.88
C PRO A 188 12.52 -10.62 0.56
N TYR A 189 12.89 -11.79 1.09
CA TYR A 189 13.26 -11.98 2.50
C TYR A 189 14.77 -11.96 2.74
N GLY A 190 15.56 -11.91 1.71
CA GLY A 190 17.02 -11.85 1.75
C GLY A 190 17.58 -11.52 0.38
N THR A 191 18.91 -11.61 0.22
CA THR A 191 19.60 -11.19 -1.00
C THR A 191 20.27 -12.34 -1.75
N LYS A 192 20.02 -13.58 -1.32
CA LYS A 192 20.62 -14.78 -1.90
C LYS A 192 20.39 -14.85 -3.43
N GLY A 193 21.47 -15.01 -4.18
CA GLY A 193 21.44 -15.11 -5.64
C GLY A 193 21.24 -13.78 -6.37
N SER A 194 21.34 -12.64 -5.66
CA SER A 194 21.24 -11.30 -6.24
C SER A 194 22.45 -10.42 -5.90
N GLU A 195 23.48 -11.00 -5.30
CA GLU A 195 24.61 -10.27 -4.72
C GLU A 195 25.34 -9.43 -5.75
N ASP A 196 25.64 -9.98 -6.94
CA ASP A 196 26.39 -9.28 -7.98
C ASP A 196 25.70 -8.01 -8.49
N VAL A 197 24.40 -8.08 -8.78
CA VAL A 197 23.65 -6.92 -9.24
C VAL A 197 23.45 -5.92 -8.10
N LEU A 198 23.25 -6.40 -6.88
CA LEU A 198 23.12 -5.58 -5.70
C LEU A 198 24.39 -4.80 -5.40
N LEU A 199 25.57 -5.43 -5.46
CA LEU A 199 26.86 -4.75 -5.26
C LEU A 199 27.06 -3.59 -6.24
N ARG A 200 26.75 -3.81 -7.54
CA ARG A 200 26.82 -2.73 -8.54
C ARG A 200 25.85 -1.60 -8.25
N LEU A 201 24.65 -1.93 -7.76
CA LEU A 201 23.65 -0.91 -7.41
C LEU A 201 24.08 -0.13 -6.17
N LEU A 202 24.58 -0.81 -5.14
CA LEU A 202 25.04 -0.17 -3.91
C LEU A 202 26.27 0.71 -4.11
N SER A 203 27.05 0.49 -5.18
CA SER A 203 28.21 1.34 -5.51
C SER A 203 27.82 2.71 -6.04
N ILE A 204 26.57 2.92 -6.46
CA ILE A 204 26.07 4.16 -7.05
C ILE A 204 24.92 4.77 -6.23
N THR A 205 24.48 4.14 -5.15
CA THR A 205 23.42 4.62 -4.28
C THR A 205 23.95 4.90 -2.87
N HIS A 206 23.19 5.66 -2.09
CA HIS A 206 23.53 5.95 -0.70
C HIS A 206 22.75 5.08 0.28
N TYR A 207 23.19 5.04 1.54
CA TYR A 207 22.58 4.23 2.61
C TYR A 207 22.24 5.03 3.88
N SER A 208 22.74 6.27 4.01
CA SER A 208 22.50 7.07 5.21
C SER A 208 21.17 7.79 5.18
N LEU A 209 20.62 8.05 6.35
CA LEU A 209 19.59 9.05 6.50
C LEU A 209 20.21 10.45 6.33
N PRO A 210 19.46 11.45 5.83
CA PRO A 210 19.90 12.84 5.83
C PRO A 210 20.15 13.35 7.25
N GLU A 211 21.09 14.27 7.41
CA GLU A 211 21.42 14.89 8.69
C GLU A 211 20.19 15.55 9.34
N SER A 212 19.32 16.15 8.51
CA SER A 212 18.04 16.74 8.96
C SER A 212 17.12 15.77 9.70
N ILE A 213 17.27 14.46 9.46
CA ILE A 213 16.51 13.41 10.16
C ILE A 213 17.35 12.82 11.30
N GLN A 214 18.65 12.64 11.09
CA GLN A 214 19.53 12.03 12.09
C GLN A 214 19.66 12.88 13.35
N SER A 215 19.75 14.22 13.19
CA SER A 215 19.88 15.19 14.26
C SER A 215 18.62 15.41 15.10
N LEU A 216 17.48 14.89 14.68
CA LEU A 216 16.22 15.03 15.42
C LEU A 216 16.30 14.31 16.77
N LYS A 217 16.03 15.03 17.84
CA LYS A 217 15.91 14.47 19.20
C LYS A 217 14.69 13.59 19.36
N CYS A 218 13.64 13.87 18.60
CA CYS A 218 12.40 13.12 18.56
C CYS A 218 11.92 13.04 17.11
N ARG A 219 11.77 11.81 16.59
CA ARG A 219 11.31 11.57 15.23
C ARG A 219 9.83 11.25 15.24
N ARG A 220 9.02 12.25 14.94
CA ARG A 220 7.58 12.09 14.79
C ARG A 220 7.28 11.73 13.34
N CYS A 221 6.82 10.52 13.11
CA CYS A 221 6.61 9.97 11.78
C CYS A 221 5.12 9.77 11.49
N VAL A 222 4.72 10.01 10.25
CA VAL A 222 3.44 9.58 9.72
C VAL A 222 3.65 8.73 8.47
N VAL A 223 3.00 7.56 8.45
CA VAL A 223 2.93 6.71 7.26
C VAL A 223 1.60 6.98 6.57
N VAL A 224 1.68 7.55 5.37
CA VAL A 224 0.51 7.89 4.55
C VAL A 224 0.24 6.74 3.59
N GLY A 225 -0.77 5.95 3.90
CA GLY A 225 -1.29 4.90 3.03
C GLY A 225 -2.06 5.48 1.83
N ASN A 226 -2.60 4.59 1.00
CA ASN A 226 -3.31 4.97 -0.21
C ASN A 226 -4.84 4.90 -0.06
N GLY A 227 -5.34 4.59 1.15
CA GLY A 227 -6.74 4.27 1.39
C GLY A 227 -7.70 5.41 1.07
N HIS A 228 -8.88 5.04 0.61
CA HIS A 228 -9.97 5.95 0.23
C HIS A 228 -10.39 6.92 1.36
N ARG A 229 -10.11 6.57 2.61
CA ARG A 229 -10.42 7.40 3.79
C ARG A 229 -9.67 8.74 3.82
N LEU A 230 -8.63 8.88 3.01
CA LEU A 230 -7.95 10.16 2.83
C LEU A 230 -8.76 11.13 1.96
N ARG A 231 -9.60 10.64 1.06
CA ARG A 231 -10.37 11.49 0.18
C ARG A 231 -11.36 12.35 0.97
N ASN A 232 -11.29 13.65 0.81
CA ASN A 232 -12.08 14.67 1.51
C ASN A 232 -11.86 14.63 3.05
N SER A 233 -10.69 14.16 3.50
CA SER A 233 -10.35 14.11 4.93
C SER A 233 -9.84 15.43 5.48
N SER A 234 -9.35 16.32 4.64
CA SER A 234 -8.69 17.58 5.02
C SER A 234 -7.53 17.38 6.00
N MET A 235 -6.83 16.24 5.90
CA MET A 235 -5.73 15.88 6.80
C MET A 235 -4.38 16.41 6.35
N GLY A 236 -4.31 17.07 5.19
CA GLY A 236 -3.05 17.47 4.58
C GLY A 236 -2.17 18.32 5.48
N GLU A 237 -2.73 19.38 6.07
CA GLU A 237 -2.01 20.28 6.97
C GLU A 237 -1.50 19.52 8.22
N THR A 238 -2.32 18.64 8.79
CA THR A 238 -1.91 17.79 9.92
C THR A 238 -0.74 16.88 9.54
N ILE A 239 -0.79 16.24 8.38
CA ILE A 239 0.27 15.35 7.88
C ILE A 239 1.59 16.14 7.71
N ASP A 240 1.54 17.36 7.20
CA ASP A 240 2.72 18.19 6.94
C ASP A 240 3.41 18.68 8.22
N THR A 241 2.76 18.58 9.40
CA THR A 241 3.37 18.90 10.71
C THR A 241 4.35 17.85 11.21
N TYR A 242 4.39 16.65 10.63
CA TYR A 242 5.28 15.57 11.04
C TYR A 242 6.72 15.81 10.56
N ASP A 243 7.68 15.32 11.35
CA ASP A 243 9.10 15.45 11.01
C ASP A 243 9.44 14.56 9.81
N VAL A 244 8.88 13.36 9.78
CA VAL A 244 9.06 12.36 8.71
C VAL A 244 7.71 11.93 8.15
N VAL A 245 7.51 12.15 6.85
CA VAL A 245 6.32 11.71 6.10
C VAL A 245 6.72 10.62 5.12
N ILE A 246 6.18 9.41 5.31
CA ILE A 246 6.48 8.23 4.50
C ILE A 246 5.29 7.96 3.58
N ARG A 247 5.51 7.99 2.25
CA ARG A 247 4.47 7.71 1.24
C ARG A 247 4.76 6.43 0.46
N LEU A 248 3.76 5.92 -0.23
CA LEU A 248 3.77 4.60 -0.85
C LEU A 248 3.48 4.66 -2.35
N ASN A 249 4.29 3.92 -3.11
CA ASN A 249 4.05 3.63 -4.52
C ASN A 249 3.85 4.91 -5.37
N ASN A 250 2.96 4.83 -6.35
CA ASN A 250 2.60 5.92 -7.26
C ASN A 250 1.46 6.82 -6.73
N ALA A 251 1.16 6.76 -5.45
CA ALA A 251 0.10 7.59 -4.88
C ALA A 251 0.40 9.09 -5.10
N PRO A 252 -0.45 9.82 -5.81
CA PRO A 252 -0.21 11.21 -6.17
C PRO A 252 -0.32 12.11 -4.94
N VAL A 253 0.50 13.14 -4.92
CA VAL A 253 0.44 14.25 -3.97
C VAL A 253 -0.22 15.44 -4.67
N HIS A 254 0.24 15.72 -5.88
CA HIS A 254 -0.25 16.84 -6.67
C HIS A 254 -1.75 16.71 -6.96
N GLY A 255 -2.50 17.74 -6.60
CA GLY A 255 -3.97 17.79 -6.70
C GLY A 255 -4.72 17.13 -5.55
N TYR A 256 -4.02 16.61 -4.53
CA TYR A 256 -4.60 16.00 -3.33
C TYR A 256 -4.01 16.59 -2.03
N GLU A 257 -3.28 17.70 -2.11
CA GLU A 257 -2.52 18.29 -1.00
C GLU A 257 -3.40 18.59 0.21
N GLN A 258 -4.65 19.02 0.00
CA GLN A 258 -5.60 19.27 1.07
C GLN A 258 -5.86 18.02 1.93
N ASP A 259 -5.89 16.84 1.29
CA ASP A 259 -6.24 15.58 1.95
C ASP A 259 -5.01 14.80 2.43
N VAL A 260 -3.90 14.89 1.70
CA VAL A 260 -2.72 14.05 1.94
C VAL A 260 -1.46 14.83 2.32
N GLY A 261 -1.50 16.17 2.30
CA GLY A 261 -0.34 17.02 2.53
C GLY A 261 0.63 17.05 1.35
N SER A 262 1.58 17.96 1.41
CA SER A 262 2.58 18.21 0.36
C SER A 262 3.96 17.64 0.67
N LYS A 263 4.26 17.47 1.97
CA LYS A 263 5.56 17.00 2.44
C LYS A 263 5.76 15.52 2.15
N THR A 264 6.93 15.16 1.63
CA THR A 264 7.37 13.78 1.44
C THR A 264 8.82 13.64 1.86
N THR A 265 9.09 12.90 2.94
CA THR A 265 10.46 12.63 3.40
C THR A 265 11.02 11.35 2.79
N MET A 266 10.17 10.32 2.69
CA MET A 266 10.50 9.04 2.07
C MET A 266 9.33 8.56 1.21
N ARG A 267 9.65 7.99 0.05
CA ARG A 267 8.68 7.26 -0.77
C ARG A 267 9.17 5.84 -1.00
N LEU A 268 8.43 4.87 -0.48
CA LEU A 268 8.66 3.46 -0.72
C LEU A 268 7.99 3.04 -2.02
N PHE A 269 8.74 2.39 -2.90
CA PHE A 269 8.26 1.97 -4.21
C PHE A 269 8.95 0.68 -4.67
N TYR A 270 8.39 0.04 -5.67
CA TYR A 270 9.00 -1.05 -6.43
C TYR A 270 8.79 -0.77 -7.94
N PRO A 271 9.51 -1.42 -8.84
CA PRO A 271 9.54 -1.01 -10.25
C PRO A 271 8.17 -0.84 -10.89
N GLU A 272 7.26 -1.80 -10.71
CA GLU A 272 5.91 -1.74 -11.30
C GLU A 272 5.02 -0.64 -10.69
N SER A 273 5.38 -0.13 -9.51
CA SER A 273 4.68 0.99 -8.87
C SER A 273 5.34 2.35 -9.11
N ALA A 274 6.48 2.41 -9.80
CA ALA A 274 7.24 3.64 -10.00
C ALA A 274 6.65 4.57 -11.10
N HIS A 275 5.36 4.47 -11.38
CA HIS A 275 4.65 5.32 -12.35
C HIS A 275 4.28 6.68 -11.76
N PHE A 276 5.27 7.42 -11.33
CA PHE A 276 5.16 8.81 -10.86
C PHE A 276 6.41 9.58 -11.35
N ASN A 277 6.26 10.88 -11.47
CA ASN A 277 7.42 11.73 -11.75
C ASN A 277 8.12 12.06 -10.41
N PRO A 278 9.37 11.59 -10.20
CA PRO A 278 10.07 11.83 -8.94
C PRO A 278 10.27 13.30 -8.59
N ARG A 279 10.30 14.19 -9.58
CA ARG A 279 10.50 15.62 -9.38
C ARG A 279 9.25 16.40 -8.99
N THR A 280 8.07 15.97 -9.47
CA THR A 280 6.81 16.68 -9.22
C THR A 280 6.03 16.11 -8.04
N GLU A 281 6.19 14.81 -7.77
CA GLU A 281 5.46 14.11 -6.72
C GLU A 281 6.22 14.00 -5.39
N ASN A 282 7.40 14.62 -5.30
CA ASN A 282 8.25 14.61 -4.11
C ASN A 282 8.95 15.95 -3.90
N ASN A 283 9.42 16.17 -2.68
CA ASN A 283 10.33 17.27 -2.38
C ASN A 283 11.75 16.95 -2.90
N ALA A 284 12.59 17.97 -3.07
CA ALA A 284 13.93 17.79 -3.64
C ALA A 284 14.84 16.87 -2.80
N ASP A 285 14.60 16.81 -1.49
CA ASP A 285 15.34 16.02 -0.51
C ASP A 285 14.69 14.67 -0.18
N THR A 286 13.57 14.32 -0.81
CA THR A 286 12.87 13.05 -0.60
C THR A 286 13.77 11.86 -0.90
N LEU A 287 13.82 10.91 0.03
CA LEU A 287 14.45 9.61 -0.17
C LEU A 287 13.53 8.68 -0.97
N LEU A 288 14.06 8.15 -2.06
CA LEU A 288 13.39 7.17 -2.92
C LEU A 288 13.85 5.77 -2.50
N VAL A 289 12.98 5.06 -1.77
CA VAL A 289 13.32 3.78 -1.13
C VAL A 289 12.80 2.64 -1.97
N LEU A 290 13.70 1.94 -2.66
CA LEU A 290 13.37 0.73 -3.42
C LEU A 290 13.08 -0.42 -2.45
N VAL A 291 11.90 -1.03 -2.58
CA VAL A 291 11.51 -2.26 -1.91
C VAL A 291 11.76 -3.42 -2.88
N PRO A 292 12.78 -4.25 -2.67
CA PRO A 292 13.12 -5.29 -3.63
C PRO A 292 12.30 -6.56 -3.38
N PHE A 293 11.56 -7.00 -4.40
CA PHE A 293 10.78 -8.24 -4.35
C PHE A 293 11.42 -9.38 -5.15
N LYS A 294 12.24 -9.05 -6.15
CA LYS A 294 12.89 -10.01 -7.06
C LYS A 294 14.18 -9.42 -7.65
N PRO A 295 15.11 -10.25 -8.15
CA PRO A 295 16.39 -9.79 -8.72
C PRO A 295 16.24 -8.76 -9.85
N MET A 296 15.15 -8.86 -10.61
CA MET A 296 14.83 -7.93 -11.70
C MET A 296 14.64 -6.49 -11.21
N ASP A 297 14.26 -6.29 -9.95
CA ASP A 297 14.04 -4.97 -9.37
C ASP A 297 15.38 -4.21 -9.23
N PHE A 298 16.43 -4.92 -8.84
CA PHE A 298 17.79 -4.38 -8.82
C PHE A 298 18.31 -4.08 -10.23
N GLN A 299 18.07 -4.99 -11.18
CA GLN A 299 18.49 -4.82 -12.58
C GLN A 299 17.79 -3.60 -13.21
N TRP A 300 16.51 -3.41 -12.94
CA TRP A 300 15.77 -2.25 -13.43
C TRP A 300 16.35 -0.96 -12.84
N MET A 301 16.58 -0.92 -11.54
CA MET A 301 17.10 0.26 -10.87
C MET A 301 18.52 0.60 -11.36
N GLU A 302 19.40 -0.40 -11.46
CA GLU A 302 20.75 -0.24 -12.04
C GLU A 302 20.68 0.32 -13.46
N ALA A 303 19.80 -0.23 -14.31
CA ALA A 303 19.65 0.21 -15.69
C ALA A 303 19.12 1.64 -15.82
N ILE A 304 18.19 2.04 -14.93
CA ILE A 304 17.65 3.41 -14.90
C ILE A 304 18.72 4.41 -14.46
N LEU A 305 19.40 4.15 -13.35
CA LEU A 305 20.37 5.10 -12.78
C LEU A 305 21.65 5.24 -13.63
N ASN A 306 22.02 4.23 -14.38
CA ASN A 306 23.20 4.24 -15.26
C ASN A 306 22.88 4.49 -16.74
N ASP A 307 21.65 4.83 -17.07
CA ASP A 307 21.17 5.00 -18.46
C ASP A 307 21.51 3.83 -19.39
N LYS A 308 21.47 2.62 -18.85
CA LYS A 308 21.71 1.36 -19.58
C LYS A 308 20.46 0.91 -20.34
N LYS A 309 20.63 -0.15 -21.17
CA LYS A 309 19.52 -0.81 -21.86
C LYS A 309 18.41 -1.20 -20.89
N ARG A 310 17.20 -0.74 -21.16
CA ARG A 310 16.04 -0.91 -20.26
C ARG A 310 15.60 -2.36 -20.14
N VAL A 311 15.32 -2.78 -18.91
CA VAL A 311 14.77 -4.10 -18.58
C VAL A 311 13.27 -4.11 -18.86
N ARG A 312 12.81 -5.02 -19.74
CA ARG A 312 11.41 -5.05 -20.20
C ARG A 312 10.65 -6.32 -19.83
N LYS A 313 11.32 -7.35 -19.34
CA LYS A 313 10.74 -8.65 -19.03
C LYS A 313 10.84 -8.94 -17.53
N GLY A 314 9.97 -9.80 -17.01
CA GLY A 314 9.99 -10.22 -15.61
C GLY A 314 9.17 -9.33 -14.68
N PHE A 315 8.30 -8.47 -15.23
CA PHE A 315 7.39 -7.61 -14.49
C PHE A 315 5.95 -7.96 -14.83
N TRP A 316 5.06 -7.92 -13.85
CA TRP A 316 3.62 -8.10 -14.08
C TRP A 316 2.97 -6.86 -14.71
N LYS A 317 3.54 -5.67 -14.46
CA LYS A 317 3.26 -4.40 -15.12
C LYS A 317 4.58 -3.81 -15.56
N GLN A 318 4.69 -3.34 -16.80
CA GLN A 318 5.91 -2.74 -17.29
C GLN A 318 6.27 -1.52 -16.43
N PRO A 319 7.44 -1.48 -15.79
CA PRO A 319 7.88 -0.29 -15.08
C PRO A 319 8.25 0.83 -16.04
N PRO A 320 8.35 2.09 -15.58
CA PRO A 320 8.75 3.21 -16.41
C PRO A 320 10.12 2.94 -17.08
N LEU A 321 10.22 3.31 -18.34
CA LEU A 321 11.47 3.19 -19.10
C LEU A 321 12.37 4.42 -18.92
N ILE A 322 11.81 5.54 -18.51
CA ILE A 322 12.50 6.77 -18.14
C ILE A 322 12.00 7.14 -16.75
N TRP A 323 12.94 7.35 -15.84
CA TRP A 323 12.63 7.73 -14.47
C TRP A 323 13.76 8.61 -13.94
N ASP A 324 13.47 9.89 -13.82
CA ASP A 324 14.47 10.92 -13.51
C ASP A 324 14.64 11.04 -11.99
N ALA A 325 15.51 10.21 -11.44
CA ALA A 325 15.84 10.21 -10.03
C ALA A 325 17.33 10.46 -9.82
N ASN A 326 17.66 11.29 -8.83
CA ASN A 326 19.05 11.45 -8.38
C ASN A 326 19.50 10.19 -7.63
N PRO A 327 20.58 9.50 -8.07
CA PRO A 327 21.11 8.31 -7.38
C PRO A 327 21.43 8.55 -5.90
N GLU A 328 21.84 9.75 -5.53
CA GLU A 328 22.11 10.14 -4.14
C GLU A 328 20.88 10.09 -3.24
N ARG A 329 19.68 10.16 -3.81
CA ARG A 329 18.40 10.06 -3.08
C ARG A 329 17.85 8.66 -3.05
N VAL A 330 18.42 7.73 -3.82
CA VAL A 330 17.95 6.34 -3.86
C VAL A 330 18.53 5.55 -2.68
N ARG A 331 17.66 4.76 -2.05
CA ARG A 331 17.99 3.82 -0.97
C ARG A 331 17.45 2.45 -1.32
N ILE A 332 18.13 1.42 -0.87
CA ILE A 332 17.68 0.03 -1.01
C ILE A 332 17.25 -0.46 0.35
N LEU A 333 15.96 -0.74 0.51
CA LEU A 333 15.42 -1.22 1.78
C LEU A 333 16.05 -2.55 2.17
N ASN A 334 16.44 -2.68 3.42
CA ASN A 334 16.95 -3.93 3.95
C ASN A 334 15.82 -4.99 3.95
N PRO A 335 15.97 -6.15 3.30
CA PRO A 335 15.00 -7.24 3.27
C PRO A 335 14.61 -7.77 4.65
N TYR A 336 15.41 -7.52 5.68
CA TYR A 336 15.08 -7.79 7.09
C TYR A 336 13.69 -7.28 7.47
N TYR A 337 13.30 -6.10 7.01
CA TYR A 337 11.97 -5.54 7.30
C TYR A 337 10.84 -6.33 6.66
N MET A 338 11.07 -6.85 5.46
CA MET A 338 10.12 -7.74 4.80
C MET A 338 9.99 -9.07 5.54
N GLU A 339 11.12 -9.63 5.97
CA GLU A 339 11.16 -10.87 6.76
C GLU A 339 10.41 -10.69 8.10
N VAL A 340 10.73 -9.64 8.87
CA VAL A 340 10.07 -9.35 10.15
C VAL A 340 8.56 -9.15 9.96
N THR A 341 8.16 -8.37 8.98
CA THR A 341 6.74 -8.11 8.71
C THR A 341 6.02 -9.40 8.34
N ALA A 342 6.61 -10.22 7.47
CA ALA A 342 6.00 -11.47 7.05
C ALA A 342 5.98 -12.52 8.17
N ALA A 343 7.14 -12.80 8.79
CA ALA A 343 7.29 -13.88 9.76
C ALA A 343 6.67 -13.55 11.12
N LYS A 344 6.84 -12.32 11.60
CA LYS A 344 6.49 -11.95 12.97
C LYS A 344 5.11 -11.30 13.09
N LEU A 345 4.72 -10.48 12.13
CA LEU A 345 3.41 -9.82 12.18
C LEU A 345 2.31 -10.62 11.49
N LEU A 346 2.64 -11.31 10.40
CA LEU A 346 1.66 -12.05 9.61
C LEU A 346 1.78 -13.58 9.76
N ASN A 347 2.77 -14.08 10.51
CA ASN A 347 3.04 -15.52 10.67
C ASN A 347 3.13 -16.28 9.32
N LEU A 348 3.65 -15.61 8.28
CA LEU A 348 3.83 -16.23 6.98
C LEU A 348 5.08 -17.13 6.98
N PRO A 349 5.01 -18.33 6.37
CA PRO A 349 6.18 -19.19 6.25
C PRO A 349 7.19 -18.58 5.27
N MET A 350 8.46 -18.55 5.64
CA MET A 350 9.55 -18.02 4.80
C MET A 350 9.78 -18.86 3.54
N LYS A 351 9.54 -20.16 3.63
CA LYS A 351 9.52 -21.06 2.47
C LYS A 351 8.07 -21.34 2.08
N GLN A 352 7.63 -20.74 0.99
CA GLN A 352 6.27 -20.93 0.49
C GLN A 352 6.27 -21.72 -0.83
N PRO A 353 5.23 -22.55 -1.08
CA PRO A 353 5.04 -23.20 -2.37
C PRO A 353 4.98 -22.16 -3.50
N ARG A 354 5.55 -22.49 -4.67
CA ARG A 354 5.61 -21.55 -5.82
C ARG A 354 4.23 -21.02 -6.27
N LYS A 355 3.15 -21.76 -6.00
CA LYS A 355 1.79 -21.41 -6.46
C LYS A 355 1.05 -20.41 -5.56
N VAL A 356 1.46 -20.27 -4.30
CA VAL A 356 0.77 -19.40 -3.33
C VAL A 356 1.85 -18.64 -2.56
N LYS A 357 2.32 -17.55 -3.12
CA LYS A 357 3.29 -16.68 -2.45
C LYS A 357 2.57 -15.49 -1.85
N GLN A 358 2.23 -15.58 -0.57
CA GLN A 358 1.76 -14.42 0.18
C GLN A 358 2.95 -13.57 0.62
N LYS A 359 2.78 -12.26 0.54
CA LYS A 359 3.77 -11.28 1.02
C LYS A 359 3.06 -10.06 1.61
N PRO A 360 3.70 -9.34 2.55
CA PRO A 360 3.16 -8.10 3.09
C PRO A 360 2.93 -7.05 2.01
N THR A 361 1.93 -6.19 2.23
CA THR A 361 1.80 -4.97 1.42
C THR A 361 2.94 -3.99 1.73
N THR A 362 3.24 -3.11 0.79
CA THR A 362 4.16 -1.99 1.02
C THR A 362 3.69 -1.10 2.19
N GLY A 363 2.37 -1.04 2.43
CA GLY A 363 1.78 -0.29 3.54
C GLY A 363 2.19 -0.83 4.91
N LEU A 364 1.97 -2.11 5.17
CA LEU A 364 2.35 -2.72 6.44
C LEU A 364 3.87 -2.72 6.62
N LEU A 365 4.62 -2.93 5.54
CA LEU A 365 6.09 -2.85 5.55
C LEU A 365 6.58 -1.45 5.95
N ALA A 366 5.94 -0.39 5.45
CA ALA A 366 6.30 0.99 5.81
C ALA A 366 6.00 1.30 7.28
N ILE A 367 4.92 0.74 7.84
CA ILE A 367 4.66 0.84 9.29
C ILE A 367 5.78 0.16 10.06
N THR A 368 6.17 -1.08 9.69
CA THR A 368 7.27 -1.79 10.34
C THR A 368 8.57 -1.00 10.28
N LEU A 369 8.89 -0.40 9.12
CA LEU A 369 10.04 0.47 8.97
C LEU A 369 9.97 1.69 9.90
N ALA A 370 8.81 2.36 9.97
CA ALA A 370 8.62 3.50 10.85
C ALA A 370 8.81 3.14 12.34
N LEU A 371 8.29 1.98 12.78
CA LEU A 371 8.48 1.49 14.14
C LEU A 371 9.96 1.31 14.50
N HIS A 372 10.82 1.05 13.49
CA HIS A 372 12.23 0.80 13.70
C HIS A 372 13.05 2.04 14.00
N PHE A 373 12.69 3.21 13.45
CA PHE A 373 13.53 4.41 13.60
C PHE A 373 12.81 5.65 14.15
N CYS A 374 11.46 5.60 14.30
CA CYS A 374 10.68 6.71 14.81
C CYS A 374 10.33 6.54 16.28
N ASP A 375 10.21 7.66 16.99
CA ASP A 375 9.82 7.69 18.41
C ASP A 375 8.33 7.83 18.61
N LEU A 376 7.63 8.35 17.60
CA LEU A 376 6.19 8.44 17.50
C LEU A 376 5.76 8.02 16.09
N VAL A 377 4.82 7.11 15.98
CA VAL A 377 4.33 6.61 14.68
C VAL A 377 2.83 6.80 14.58
N HIS A 378 2.41 7.64 13.63
CA HIS A 378 1.02 7.74 13.23
C HIS A 378 0.83 7.20 11.82
N ILE A 379 -0.40 6.79 11.51
CA ILE A 379 -0.79 6.29 10.19
C ILE A 379 -1.99 7.06 9.68
N ALA A 380 -2.08 7.27 8.38
CA ALA A 380 -3.22 7.89 7.73
C ALA A 380 -3.56 7.12 6.45
N GLY A 381 -4.83 7.01 6.09
CA GLY A 381 -5.25 6.29 4.88
C GLY A 381 -5.01 4.79 4.93
N PHE A 382 -5.08 4.20 6.11
CA PHE A 382 -5.09 2.75 6.31
C PHE A 382 -6.51 2.28 6.62
N GLY A 383 -6.83 1.08 6.20
CA GLY A 383 -8.15 0.48 6.29
C GLY A 383 -8.73 0.24 4.89
N TYR A 384 -9.51 -0.81 4.78
CA TYR A 384 -10.19 -1.18 3.54
C TYR A 384 -11.67 -0.83 3.65
N PRO A 385 -12.35 -0.59 2.52
CA PRO A 385 -13.80 -0.45 2.50
C PRO A 385 -14.48 -1.68 3.11
N ASP A 386 -15.66 -1.49 3.69
CA ASP A 386 -16.47 -2.61 4.12
C ASP A 386 -16.71 -3.57 2.94
N SER A 387 -16.59 -4.87 3.20
CA SER A 387 -16.83 -5.94 2.23
C SER A 387 -18.26 -5.87 1.65
N ALA A 388 -19.22 -5.33 2.39
CA ALA A 388 -20.58 -5.09 1.92
C ALA A 388 -20.65 -3.98 0.85
N ASN A 389 -19.75 -3.00 0.89
CA ASN A 389 -19.71 -1.89 -0.06
C ASN A 389 -18.81 -2.17 -1.28
N LYS A 390 -19.30 -3.01 -2.19
CA LYS A 390 -18.56 -3.46 -3.38
C LYS A 390 -18.20 -2.33 -4.37
N LYS A 391 -18.86 -1.19 -4.28
CA LYS A 391 -18.66 -0.02 -5.18
C LYS A 391 -17.59 0.94 -4.66
N GLN A 392 -17.24 0.87 -3.37
CA GLN A 392 -16.27 1.78 -2.80
C GLN A 392 -14.87 1.48 -3.31
N THR A 393 -14.17 2.53 -3.71
CA THR A 393 -12.78 2.44 -4.14
C THR A 393 -11.86 2.15 -2.95
N ILE A 394 -10.77 1.45 -3.18
CA ILE A 394 -9.77 1.16 -2.15
C ILE A 394 -8.77 2.31 -1.98
N HIS A 395 -8.48 3.07 -3.04
CA HIS A 395 -7.53 4.18 -3.03
C HIS A 395 -8.26 5.52 -3.18
N TYR A 396 -7.65 6.59 -2.67
CA TYR A 396 -8.21 7.95 -2.76
C TYR A 396 -8.18 8.53 -4.18
N TYR A 397 -7.35 7.99 -5.08
CA TYR A 397 -7.08 8.50 -6.42
C TYR A 397 -7.50 7.57 -7.57
N GLU A 398 -7.79 6.29 -7.31
CA GLU A 398 -8.11 5.29 -8.33
C GLU A 398 -9.52 4.72 -8.16
N GLN A 399 -10.11 4.26 -9.27
CA GLN A 399 -11.43 3.60 -9.28
C GLN A 399 -11.34 2.06 -9.07
N ILE A 400 -10.32 1.61 -8.35
CA ILE A 400 -10.10 0.18 -8.05
C ILE A 400 -10.90 -0.19 -6.80
N THR A 401 -11.59 -1.33 -6.84
CA THR A 401 -12.42 -1.84 -5.73
C THR A 401 -11.80 -3.09 -5.09
N LEU A 402 -12.31 -3.52 -3.92
CA LEU A 402 -11.86 -4.75 -3.24
C LEU A 402 -11.94 -5.99 -4.13
N LYS A 403 -12.88 -6.04 -5.06
CA LYS A 403 -13.01 -7.17 -6.01
C LYS A 403 -11.74 -7.34 -6.85
N SER A 404 -11.09 -6.26 -7.23
CA SER A 404 -9.85 -6.28 -8.02
C SER A 404 -8.66 -6.81 -7.20
N MET A 405 -8.72 -6.70 -5.87
CA MET A 405 -7.65 -7.19 -4.97
C MET A 405 -7.78 -8.67 -4.61
N ALA A 406 -8.90 -9.32 -4.90
CA ALA A 406 -9.13 -10.72 -4.55
C ALA A 406 -8.09 -11.69 -5.15
N ALA A 407 -7.46 -11.31 -6.27
CA ALA A 407 -6.39 -12.07 -6.93
C ALA A 407 -4.97 -11.62 -6.51
N SER A 408 -4.83 -10.71 -5.53
CA SER A 408 -3.51 -10.22 -5.09
C SER A 408 -2.80 -11.24 -4.21
N GLU A 409 -1.47 -11.13 -4.17
CA GLU A 409 -0.60 -11.93 -3.28
C GLU A 409 -0.63 -11.43 -1.82
N HIS A 410 -1.56 -10.52 -1.47
CA HIS A 410 -1.68 -9.91 -0.15
C HIS A 410 -2.92 -10.43 0.58
N ASN A 411 -2.75 -10.83 1.83
CA ASN A 411 -3.86 -11.14 2.72
C ASN A 411 -4.27 -9.90 3.51
N VAL A 412 -5.08 -9.05 2.88
CA VAL A 412 -5.50 -7.76 3.45
C VAL A 412 -6.26 -7.88 4.77
N SER A 413 -7.02 -8.97 4.96
CA SER A 413 -7.73 -9.22 6.23
C SER A 413 -6.75 -9.52 7.37
N HIS A 414 -5.70 -10.27 7.10
CA HIS A 414 -4.65 -10.58 8.08
C HIS A 414 -3.84 -9.32 8.45
N GLU A 415 -3.54 -8.48 7.45
CA GLU A 415 -2.88 -7.21 7.69
C GLU A 415 -3.74 -6.24 8.52
N ALA A 416 -5.06 -6.21 8.28
CA ALA A 416 -5.98 -5.41 9.07
C ALA A 416 -5.97 -5.83 10.55
N VAL A 417 -5.92 -7.13 10.84
CA VAL A 417 -5.79 -7.65 12.21
C VAL A 417 -4.46 -7.22 12.85
N ALA A 418 -3.35 -7.28 12.11
CA ALA A 418 -2.05 -6.83 12.59
C ALA A 418 -2.06 -5.34 12.93
N ILE A 419 -2.60 -4.50 12.05
CA ILE A 419 -2.72 -3.05 12.29
C ILE A 419 -3.65 -2.77 13.49
N LYS A 420 -4.78 -3.47 13.59
CA LYS A 420 -5.69 -3.33 14.74
C LYS A 420 -4.96 -3.61 16.05
N ARG A 421 -4.17 -4.67 16.12
CA ARG A 421 -3.37 -4.99 17.30
C ARG A 421 -2.33 -3.91 17.64
N MET A 422 -1.72 -3.28 16.62
CA MET A 422 -0.82 -2.15 16.84
C MET A 422 -1.55 -0.93 17.43
N LEU A 423 -2.79 -0.68 16.99
CA LEU A 423 -3.64 0.39 17.52
C LEU A 423 -4.06 0.10 18.97
N GLU A 424 -4.47 -1.13 19.29
CA GLU A 424 -4.86 -1.56 20.63
C GLU A 424 -3.71 -1.44 21.65
N LEU A 425 -2.47 -1.72 21.23
CA LEU A 425 -1.27 -1.54 22.05
C LEU A 425 -0.84 -0.07 22.16
N GLY A 426 -1.48 0.85 21.43
CA GLY A 426 -1.04 2.23 21.30
C GLY A 426 0.37 2.35 20.72
N LEU A 427 0.77 1.39 19.88
CA LEU A 427 2.03 1.38 19.17
C LEU A 427 2.00 2.33 17.97
N VAL A 428 0.86 2.42 17.32
CA VAL A 428 0.56 3.41 16.28
C VAL A 428 -0.78 4.08 16.57
N ARG A 429 -0.99 5.30 16.04
CA ARG A 429 -2.27 5.99 16.06
C ARG A 429 -2.74 6.25 14.64
N ASN A 430 -4.03 6.10 14.38
CA ASN A 430 -4.62 6.39 13.09
C ASN A 430 -5.21 7.81 13.07
N LEU A 431 -4.83 8.59 12.07
CA LEU A 431 -5.34 9.96 11.85
C LEU A 431 -6.64 9.96 11.05
N THR A 432 -6.94 8.86 10.36
CA THR A 432 -8.16 8.69 9.57
C THR A 432 -9.01 7.57 10.14
N TYR A 433 -10.34 7.69 10.01
CA TYR A 433 -11.25 6.68 10.54
C TYR A 433 -11.27 5.40 9.69
N PHE A 434 -11.51 4.28 10.35
CA PHE A 434 -11.87 3.02 9.72
C PHE A 434 -13.36 2.96 9.38
#